data_789a38fc7aa8ba1f4615b3ddcdf9ed4c
#
_entry.id   789a38fc7aa8ba1f4615b3ddcdf9ed4c
#
_cell.length_a   1.000
_cell.length_b   1.000
_cell.length_c   1.000
_cell.angle_alpha   90.00
_cell.angle_beta   90.00
_cell.angle_gamma   90.00
#
_symmetry.space_group_name_H-M   'P 1'
#
loop_
_entity.id
_entity.type
_entity.pdbx_description
1 polymer ?
#
loop_
_entity_poly.entity_id
_entity_poly.type
_entity_poly.pdbx_seq_one_letter_code
_entity_poly.pdbx_strand_id
1 'polypeptide(L)'
;EIMVNVAFHNDKIEQYFGDGHRWGVEIGYSYEGQRAHGDIIPRPWGSAGGMRKIQDFSGFFDETTIVLCGDALIDLDIGAALHEHQSKGAIASVVTLDVPREEVKNYGIVVAGKDGKVESFQEKPEPTDARSTLASTGIYIFEPAALERIPPGVQYDIGSQLFPSLVAEGLPFYAQSRFFNWIDIGRVSDYWSVLQRVLRSDVAQVKMPGREIKPGIWTGINTRIAWDEVDIQGPVYIGSGVCIEPGASIVGPAWIGHGSTLRAGATVRRSILFEYTRIGANMCFEDMIVSPDYCVDRLGKTFYQGDETAELRWGDARG
;
A
#
# COMPACT_ATOMS: atom_id res chain seq x y z
N GLU A 1 -16.98 4.17 -8.08
CA GLU A 1 -16.38 3.12 -8.91
C GLU A 1 -14.85 3.16 -8.79
N ILE A 2 -14.20 2.00 -8.89
CA ILE A 2 -12.75 1.86 -8.85
C ILE A 2 -12.30 1.01 -10.03
N MET A 3 -11.29 1.47 -10.77
CA MET A 3 -10.64 0.68 -11.81
C MET A 3 -9.22 0.32 -11.35
N VAL A 4 -8.92 -0.97 -11.22
CA VAL A 4 -7.61 -1.47 -10.82
C VAL A 4 -6.84 -1.92 -12.06
N ASN A 5 -5.73 -1.24 -12.34
CA ASN A 5 -4.85 -1.59 -13.45
C ASN A 5 -3.75 -2.53 -12.95
N VAL A 6 -3.70 -3.75 -13.45
CA VAL A 6 -2.82 -4.82 -12.95
C VAL A 6 -2.00 -5.45 -14.06
N ALA A 7 -0.72 -5.75 -13.76
CA ALA A 7 0.18 -6.48 -14.64
C ALA A 7 0.65 -7.80 -14.00
N PHE A 8 0.88 -7.80 -12.70
CA PHE A 8 1.43 -8.93 -11.96
C PHE A 8 0.46 -9.39 -10.87
N HIS A 9 0.44 -10.68 -10.55
CA HIS A 9 -0.39 -11.28 -9.50
C HIS A 9 -1.87 -10.89 -9.57
N ASN A 10 -2.38 -10.67 -10.79
CA ASN A 10 -3.76 -10.26 -11.06
C ASN A 10 -4.79 -11.17 -10.40
N ASP A 11 -4.58 -12.49 -10.46
CA ASP A 11 -5.43 -13.51 -9.85
C ASP A 11 -5.56 -13.31 -8.33
N LYS A 12 -4.48 -13.01 -7.64
CA LYS A 12 -4.49 -12.79 -6.18
C LYS A 12 -5.20 -11.49 -5.81
N ILE A 13 -4.97 -10.42 -6.58
CA ILE A 13 -5.61 -9.12 -6.36
C ILE A 13 -7.12 -9.24 -6.59
N GLU A 14 -7.52 -9.84 -7.70
CA GLU A 14 -8.93 -10.04 -8.05
C GLU A 14 -9.63 -10.97 -7.06
N GLN A 15 -9.01 -12.09 -6.63
CA GLN A 15 -9.56 -12.97 -5.61
C GLN A 15 -9.74 -12.27 -4.26
N TYR A 16 -8.85 -11.35 -3.90
CA TYR A 16 -8.93 -10.64 -2.63
C TYR A 16 -10.03 -9.58 -2.63
N PHE A 17 -10.11 -8.73 -3.65
CA PHE A 17 -11.05 -7.62 -3.70
C PHE A 17 -12.40 -7.98 -4.33
N GLY A 18 -12.43 -8.96 -5.25
CA GLY A 18 -13.62 -9.35 -6.00
C GLY A 18 -14.18 -8.19 -6.81
N ASP A 19 -15.50 -8.09 -6.86
CA ASP A 19 -16.23 -6.99 -7.50
C ASP A 19 -16.35 -5.73 -6.62
N GLY A 20 -15.78 -5.74 -5.43
CA GLY A 20 -15.80 -4.62 -4.49
C GLY A 20 -17.02 -4.56 -3.57
N HIS A 21 -18.06 -5.37 -3.77
CA HIS A 21 -19.32 -5.33 -3.01
C HIS A 21 -19.11 -5.40 -1.50
N ARG A 22 -18.21 -6.25 -1.03
CA ARG A 22 -17.88 -6.39 0.41
C ARG A 22 -17.24 -5.12 1.00
N TRP A 23 -16.72 -4.24 0.16
CA TRP A 23 -16.10 -2.97 0.54
C TRP A 23 -17.04 -1.77 0.33
N GLY A 24 -18.24 -2.00 -0.20
CA GLY A 24 -19.21 -0.96 -0.50
C GLY A 24 -18.86 -0.12 -1.73
N VAL A 25 -18.10 -0.69 -2.66
CA VAL A 25 -17.68 -0.07 -3.92
C VAL A 25 -17.89 -1.04 -5.09
N GLU A 26 -17.78 -0.54 -6.31
CA GLU A 26 -17.71 -1.35 -7.52
C GLU A 26 -16.28 -1.33 -8.05
N ILE A 27 -15.69 -2.52 -8.31
CA ILE A 27 -14.31 -2.67 -8.78
C ILE A 27 -14.28 -3.36 -10.13
N GLY A 28 -13.70 -2.66 -11.12
CA GLY A 28 -13.32 -3.23 -12.41
C GLY A 28 -11.81 -3.46 -12.49
N TYR A 29 -11.39 -4.36 -13.37
CA TYR A 29 -9.98 -4.71 -13.56
C TYR A 29 -9.55 -4.50 -14.99
N SER A 30 -8.43 -3.84 -15.19
CA SER A 30 -7.72 -3.74 -16.46
C SER A 30 -6.39 -4.48 -16.37
N TYR A 31 -6.17 -5.40 -17.30
CA TYR A 31 -4.95 -6.21 -17.31
C TYR A 31 -3.94 -5.66 -18.31
N GLU A 32 -2.74 -5.32 -17.84
CA GLU A 32 -1.62 -4.95 -18.70
C GLU A 32 -0.84 -6.18 -19.14
N GLY A 33 -1.29 -6.81 -20.19
CA GLY A 33 -0.66 -8.00 -20.72
C GLY A 33 -1.09 -8.37 -22.13
N GLN A 34 -0.34 -9.28 -22.71
CA GLN A 34 -0.64 -9.90 -24.00
C GLN A 34 -0.98 -11.37 -23.78
N ARG A 35 -2.10 -11.83 -24.32
CA ARG A 35 -2.44 -13.26 -24.29
C ARG A 35 -1.47 -14.04 -25.18
N ALA A 36 -0.77 -15.02 -24.59
CA ALA A 36 0.06 -15.97 -25.29
C ALA A 36 -0.08 -17.35 -24.65
N HIS A 37 -0.37 -18.37 -25.45
CA HIS A 37 -0.52 -19.79 -25.03
C HIS A 37 -1.54 -20.03 -23.90
N GLY A 38 -2.56 -19.18 -23.77
CA GLY A 38 -3.60 -19.30 -22.74
C GLY A 38 -3.35 -18.44 -21.50
N ASP A 39 -2.14 -17.94 -21.32
CA ASP A 39 -1.75 -17.09 -20.20
C ASP A 39 -1.68 -15.61 -20.60
N ILE A 40 -1.72 -14.72 -19.59
CA ILE A 40 -1.49 -13.28 -19.76
C ILE A 40 -0.02 -13.01 -19.42
N ILE A 41 0.78 -12.70 -20.45
CA ILE A 41 2.16 -12.26 -20.26
C ILE A 41 2.14 -10.77 -19.94
N PRO A 42 2.67 -10.31 -18.79
CA PRO A 42 2.71 -8.91 -18.44
C PRO A 42 3.42 -8.07 -19.50
N ARG A 43 2.77 -6.99 -19.92
CA ARG A 43 3.34 -6.00 -20.84
C ARG A 43 2.88 -4.61 -20.42
N PRO A 44 3.61 -3.96 -19.50
CA PRO A 44 3.25 -2.64 -19.00
C PRO A 44 3.21 -1.59 -20.13
N TRP A 45 2.14 -0.79 -20.12
CA TRP A 45 1.95 0.31 -21.09
C TRP A 45 2.45 1.64 -20.54
N GLY A 46 3.01 1.65 -19.33
CA GLY A 46 3.30 2.85 -18.56
C GLY A 46 2.05 3.40 -17.88
N SER A 47 2.24 4.25 -16.90
CA SER A 47 1.16 4.72 -16.02
C SER A 47 0.03 5.42 -16.78
N ALA A 48 0.34 6.31 -17.71
CA ALA A 48 -0.66 7.00 -18.54
C ALA A 48 -1.17 6.13 -19.69
N GLY A 49 -0.32 5.29 -20.29
CA GLY A 49 -0.72 4.37 -21.35
C GLY A 49 -1.76 3.36 -20.89
N GLY A 50 -1.65 2.86 -19.66
CA GLY A 50 -2.65 2.02 -19.00
C GLY A 50 -3.99 2.74 -18.84
N MET A 51 -3.99 4.00 -18.41
CA MET A 51 -5.19 4.84 -18.32
C MET A 51 -5.84 5.02 -19.70
N ARG A 52 -5.03 5.29 -20.73
CA ARG A 52 -5.56 5.43 -22.10
C ARG A 52 -6.20 4.14 -22.61
N LYS A 53 -5.59 2.99 -22.33
CA LYS A 53 -6.16 1.69 -22.66
C LYS A 53 -7.52 1.45 -22.00
N ILE A 54 -7.64 1.81 -20.71
CA ILE A 54 -8.90 1.73 -19.97
C ILE A 54 -9.96 2.62 -20.64
N GLN A 55 -9.59 3.87 -20.94
CA GLN A 55 -10.50 4.81 -21.61
C GLN A 55 -10.98 4.31 -22.97
N ASP A 56 -10.07 3.81 -23.81
CA ASP A 56 -10.41 3.30 -25.14
C ASP A 56 -11.32 2.06 -25.09
N PHE A 57 -11.23 1.25 -24.02
CA PHE A 57 -12.02 0.04 -23.84
C PHE A 57 -13.39 0.28 -23.20
N SER A 58 -13.45 1.08 -22.14
CA SER A 58 -14.64 1.19 -21.28
C SER A 58 -15.23 2.58 -21.19
N GLY A 59 -14.50 3.63 -21.61
CA GLY A 59 -14.93 5.01 -21.40
C GLY A 59 -14.92 5.42 -19.91
N PHE A 60 -14.17 4.73 -19.06
CA PHE A 60 -14.20 4.89 -17.60
C PHE A 60 -13.89 6.32 -17.11
N PHE A 61 -13.05 7.05 -17.83
CA PHE A 61 -12.64 8.40 -17.44
C PHE A 61 -13.55 9.46 -18.08
N ASP A 62 -14.83 9.45 -17.77
CA ASP A 62 -15.83 10.42 -18.22
C ASP A 62 -16.09 11.54 -17.21
N GLU A 63 -15.59 11.39 -15.98
CA GLU A 63 -15.66 12.37 -14.90
C GLU A 63 -14.27 12.63 -14.29
N THR A 64 -14.19 13.62 -13.37
CA THR A 64 -12.98 13.88 -12.58
C THR A 64 -12.52 12.57 -11.89
N THR A 65 -11.31 12.15 -12.19
CA THR A 65 -10.77 10.88 -11.69
C THR A 65 -9.56 11.10 -10.80
N ILE A 66 -9.53 10.37 -9.67
CA ILE A 66 -8.38 10.31 -8.78
C ILE A 66 -7.58 9.06 -9.09
N VAL A 67 -6.29 9.23 -9.34
CA VAL A 67 -5.34 8.14 -9.60
C VAL A 67 -4.44 7.98 -8.39
N LEU A 68 -4.29 6.74 -7.92
CA LEU A 68 -3.49 6.39 -6.74
C LEU A 68 -2.53 5.24 -7.08
N CYS A 69 -1.33 5.26 -6.49
CA CYS A 69 -0.48 4.06 -6.45
C CYS A 69 -1.06 3.03 -5.46
N GLY A 70 -1.10 1.76 -5.87
CA GLY A 70 -1.71 0.69 -5.07
C GLY A 70 -0.82 0.17 -3.93
N ASP A 71 0.41 0.61 -3.85
CA ASP A 71 1.45 0.19 -2.89
C ASP A 71 1.80 1.26 -1.85
N ALA A 72 1.00 2.32 -1.74
CA ALA A 72 1.19 3.37 -0.74
C ALA A 72 0.08 3.38 0.31
N LEU A 73 0.45 3.45 1.58
CA LEU A 73 -0.47 3.77 2.66
C LEU A 73 -0.52 5.29 2.84
N ILE A 74 -1.72 5.86 2.75
CA ILE A 74 -1.95 7.31 2.83
C ILE A 74 -3.08 7.63 3.80
N ASP A 75 -3.01 8.80 4.45
CA ASP A 75 -4.10 9.38 5.23
C ASP A 75 -4.50 10.78 4.71
N LEU A 76 -4.32 10.98 3.41
CA LEU A 76 -4.70 12.21 2.71
C LEU A 76 -6.21 12.49 2.82
N ASP A 77 -6.57 13.72 3.12
CA ASP A 77 -7.94 14.21 2.90
C ASP A 77 -8.21 14.38 1.39
N ILE A 78 -8.74 13.32 0.80
CA ILE A 78 -9.08 13.26 -0.64
C ILE A 78 -10.14 14.31 -1.00
N GLY A 79 -11.11 14.55 -0.10
CA GLY A 79 -12.16 15.54 -0.33
C GLY A 79 -11.59 16.95 -0.43
N ALA A 80 -10.67 17.32 0.45
CA ALA A 80 -9.98 18.61 0.39
C ALA A 80 -9.11 18.76 -0.86
N ALA A 81 -8.46 17.65 -1.31
CA ALA A 81 -7.66 17.69 -2.54
C ALA A 81 -8.54 17.88 -3.78
N LEU A 82 -9.67 17.19 -3.84
CA LEU A 82 -10.65 17.35 -4.93
C LEU A 82 -11.24 18.76 -4.96
N HIS A 83 -11.61 19.31 -3.81
CA HIS A 83 -12.16 20.67 -3.72
C HIS A 83 -11.15 21.73 -4.22
N GLU A 84 -9.87 21.59 -3.86
CA GLU A 84 -8.83 22.50 -4.36
C GLU A 84 -8.65 22.38 -5.87
N HIS A 85 -8.63 21.17 -6.41
CA HIS A 85 -8.57 20.90 -7.85
C HIS A 85 -9.70 21.65 -8.60
N GLN A 86 -10.93 21.47 -8.16
CA GLN A 86 -12.12 22.09 -8.74
C GLN A 86 -12.10 23.62 -8.61
N SER A 87 -11.72 24.14 -7.44
CA SER A 87 -11.68 25.58 -7.19
C SER A 87 -10.68 26.34 -8.08
N LYS A 88 -9.60 25.66 -8.49
CA LYS A 88 -8.60 26.19 -9.42
C LYS A 88 -8.97 26.01 -10.90
N GLY A 89 -10.06 25.33 -11.21
CA GLY A 89 -10.41 24.94 -12.59
C GLY A 89 -9.29 24.13 -13.23
N ALA A 90 -8.65 23.27 -12.46
CA ALA A 90 -7.52 22.50 -12.91
C ALA A 90 -7.94 21.41 -13.90
N ILE A 91 -7.15 21.17 -14.94
CA ILE A 91 -7.28 19.98 -15.82
C ILE A 91 -6.54 18.78 -15.23
N ALA A 92 -5.48 19.07 -14.47
CA ALA A 92 -4.71 18.08 -13.73
C ALA A 92 -4.22 18.67 -12.41
N SER A 93 -4.13 17.83 -11.39
CA SER A 93 -3.45 18.16 -10.13
C SER A 93 -2.54 17.00 -9.73
N VAL A 94 -1.39 17.33 -9.15
CA VAL A 94 -0.48 16.39 -8.51
C VAL A 94 -0.38 16.73 -7.02
N VAL A 95 -0.65 15.75 -6.16
CA VAL A 95 -0.40 15.93 -4.73
C VAL A 95 1.09 15.74 -4.45
N THR A 96 1.66 16.71 -3.74
CA THR A 96 3.08 16.73 -3.45
C THR A 96 3.34 16.81 -1.95
N LEU A 97 4.50 16.31 -1.56
CA LEU A 97 5.01 16.36 -0.20
C LEU A 97 6.43 16.91 -0.24
N ASP A 98 6.75 17.78 0.71
CA ASP A 98 8.10 18.32 0.82
C ASP A 98 9.02 17.27 1.45
N VAL A 99 10.10 16.92 0.74
CA VAL A 99 11.06 15.90 1.20
C VAL A 99 12.42 16.53 1.46
N PRO A 100 13.25 15.92 2.33
CA PRO A 100 14.64 16.32 2.48
C PRO A 100 15.38 16.35 1.15
N ARG A 101 16.24 17.34 0.96
CA ARG A 101 16.92 17.57 -0.33
C ARG A 101 17.75 16.38 -0.79
N GLU A 102 18.31 15.63 0.13
CA GLU A 102 19.08 14.40 -0.13
C GLU A 102 18.22 13.24 -0.64
N GLU A 103 16.90 13.30 -0.43
CA GLU A 103 15.97 12.25 -0.84
C GLU A 103 15.34 12.50 -2.21
N VAL A 104 15.48 13.70 -2.79
CA VAL A 104 14.84 14.05 -4.08
C VAL A 104 15.18 13.09 -5.22
N LYS A 105 16.35 12.46 -5.16
CA LYS A 105 16.82 11.45 -6.13
C LYS A 105 15.96 10.17 -6.18
N ASN A 106 15.09 9.98 -5.20
CA ASN A 106 14.21 8.81 -5.12
C ASN A 106 12.86 9.07 -5.82
N TYR A 107 12.52 10.33 -6.10
CA TYR A 107 11.17 10.75 -6.50
C TYR A 107 11.16 11.61 -7.76
N GLY A 108 10.04 11.68 -8.43
CA GLY A 108 9.73 12.73 -9.38
C GLY A 108 9.52 14.05 -8.64
N ILE A 109 10.22 15.11 -9.04
CA ILE A 109 10.20 16.40 -8.37
C ILE A 109 9.41 17.41 -9.20
N VAL A 110 8.42 18.03 -8.56
CA VAL A 110 7.56 19.04 -9.14
C VAL A 110 8.13 20.42 -8.86
N VAL A 111 8.27 21.23 -9.89
CA VAL A 111 8.60 22.66 -9.75
C VAL A 111 7.33 23.47 -10.03
N ALA A 112 6.87 24.23 -9.06
CA ALA A 112 5.65 25.02 -9.16
C ALA A 112 5.88 26.47 -8.78
N GLY A 113 5.11 27.34 -9.40
CA GLY A 113 5.06 28.79 -9.08
C GLY A 113 4.37 29.03 -7.72
N LYS A 114 4.35 30.29 -7.29
CA LYS A 114 3.73 30.71 -6.01
C LYS A 114 2.21 30.47 -5.95
N ASP A 115 1.54 30.41 -7.09
CA ASP A 115 0.13 30.09 -7.23
C ASP A 115 -0.13 28.55 -7.24
N GLY A 116 0.93 27.75 -7.20
CA GLY A 116 0.91 26.30 -7.29
C GLY A 116 0.86 25.77 -8.72
N LYS A 117 0.86 26.64 -9.76
CA LYS A 117 0.89 26.17 -11.14
C LYS A 117 2.21 25.46 -11.43
N VAL A 118 2.15 24.26 -12.02
CA VAL A 118 3.33 23.46 -12.34
C VAL A 118 4.07 24.07 -13.52
N GLU A 119 5.35 24.32 -13.33
CA GLU A 119 6.26 24.92 -14.33
C GLU A 119 7.14 23.84 -15.00
N SER A 120 7.53 22.81 -14.26
CA SER A 120 8.30 21.69 -14.79
C SER A 120 8.26 20.49 -13.86
N PHE A 121 8.70 19.35 -14.38
CA PHE A 121 8.86 18.09 -13.68
C PHE A 121 10.27 17.55 -13.92
N GLN A 122 10.93 17.03 -12.87
CA GLN A 122 12.25 16.44 -12.93
C GLN A 122 12.16 14.99 -12.39
N GLU A 123 12.46 14.01 -13.23
CA GLU A 123 12.46 12.62 -12.81
C GLU A 123 13.75 12.28 -12.08
N LYS A 124 13.66 12.00 -10.78
CA LYS A 124 14.77 11.55 -9.90
C LYS A 124 16.06 12.34 -10.07
N PRO A 125 16.02 13.68 -9.90
CA PRO A 125 17.21 14.49 -10.11
C PRO A 125 18.23 14.27 -9.01
N GLU A 126 19.51 14.50 -9.33
CA GLU A 126 20.51 14.59 -8.28
C GLU A 126 20.21 15.76 -7.33
N PRO A 127 20.53 15.67 -6.03
CA PRO A 127 20.26 16.73 -5.06
C PRO A 127 20.80 18.10 -5.45
N THR A 128 21.92 18.15 -6.17
CA THR A 128 22.55 19.38 -6.69
C THR A 128 21.72 20.02 -7.80
N ASP A 129 21.02 19.23 -8.60
CA ASP A 129 20.31 19.64 -9.80
C ASP A 129 18.80 19.84 -9.58
N ALA A 130 18.32 19.40 -8.41
CA ALA A 130 16.92 19.54 -8.04
C ALA A 130 16.53 21.02 -7.89
N ARG A 131 15.49 21.45 -8.62
CA ARG A 131 14.98 22.83 -8.61
C ARG A 131 13.93 23.03 -7.52
N SER A 132 13.44 21.97 -6.91
CA SER A 132 12.43 21.95 -5.85
C SER A 132 12.67 20.76 -4.92
N THR A 133 11.94 20.72 -3.80
CA THR A 133 11.86 19.56 -2.88
C THR A 133 10.47 18.95 -2.85
N LEU A 134 9.56 19.43 -3.71
CA LEU A 134 8.19 18.90 -3.80
C LEU A 134 8.18 17.57 -4.56
N ALA A 135 8.20 16.48 -3.83
CA ALA A 135 8.10 15.12 -4.38
C ALA A 135 6.66 14.82 -4.82
N SER A 136 6.51 14.27 -6.01
CA SER A 136 5.25 13.67 -6.48
C SER A 136 4.95 12.41 -5.67
N THR A 137 3.76 12.35 -5.09
CA THR A 137 3.36 11.23 -4.23
C THR A 137 2.67 10.08 -4.99
N GLY A 138 2.58 10.16 -6.33
CA GLY A 138 1.81 9.20 -7.11
C GLY A 138 0.30 9.36 -6.97
N ILE A 139 -0.15 10.49 -6.41
CA ILE A 139 -1.56 10.83 -6.25
C ILE A 139 -1.88 11.97 -7.21
N TYR A 140 -2.79 11.70 -8.14
CA TYR A 140 -3.16 12.63 -9.19
C TYR A 140 -4.66 12.81 -9.26
N ILE A 141 -5.10 13.97 -9.73
CA ILE A 141 -6.50 14.25 -10.07
C ILE A 141 -6.51 14.72 -11.51
N PHE A 142 -7.29 14.08 -12.35
CA PHE A 142 -7.39 14.40 -13.77
C PHE A 142 -8.83 14.67 -14.18
N GLU A 143 -9.03 15.67 -15.00
CA GLU A 143 -10.22 15.85 -15.80
C GLU A 143 -10.12 15.00 -17.08
N PRO A 144 -11.24 14.56 -17.67
CA PRO A 144 -11.24 13.78 -18.93
C PRO A 144 -10.39 14.40 -20.03
N ALA A 145 -10.38 15.72 -20.15
CA ALA A 145 -9.60 16.45 -21.12
C ALA A 145 -8.08 16.26 -21.00
N ALA A 146 -7.55 15.93 -19.82
CA ALA A 146 -6.13 15.61 -19.66
C ALA A 146 -5.76 14.28 -20.33
N LEU A 147 -6.66 13.31 -20.32
CA LEU A 147 -6.44 11.99 -20.90
C LEU A 147 -6.45 11.99 -22.43
N GLU A 148 -7.08 12.99 -23.05
CA GLU A 148 -7.05 13.17 -24.50
C GLU A 148 -5.64 13.46 -25.04
N ARG A 149 -4.70 13.90 -24.17
CA ARG A 149 -3.29 14.13 -24.50
C ARG A 149 -2.46 12.85 -24.53
N ILE A 150 -3.02 11.75 -24.08
CA ILE A 150 -2.33 10.46 -24.09
C ILE A 150 -2.57 9.80 -25.45
N PRO A 151 -1.54 9.58 -26.28
CA PRO A 151 -1.72 8.95 -27.58
C PRO A 151 -2.13 7.48 -27.42
N PRO A 152 -3.05 6.98 -28.26
CA PRO A 152 -3.51 5.60 -28.17
C PRO A 152 -2.43 4.61 -28.63
N GLY A 153 -2.41 3.43 -27.98
CA GLY A 153 -1.61 2.28 -28.43
C GLY A 153 -0.10 2.40 -28.25
N VAL A 154 0.38 3.35 -27.45
CA VAL A 154 1.80 3.54 -27.14
C VAL A 154 2.06 3.45 -25.64
N GLN A 155 3.29 3.08 -25.29
CA GLN A 155 3.75 3.19 -23.93
C GLN A 155 3.91 4.68 -23.55
N TYR A 156 3.26 5.11 -22.49
CA TYR A 156 3.23 6.50 -22.07
C TYR A 156 3.19 6.62 -20.55
N ASP A 157 4.04 7.47 -20.01
CA ASP A 157 4.18 7.65 -18.56
C ASP A 157 3.65 9.00 -18.10
N ILE A 158 3.03 9.05 -16.92
CA ILE A 158 2.46 10.28 -16.36
C ILE A 158 3.54 11.31 -16.09
N GLY A 159 4.62 10.94 -15.39
CA GLY A 159 5.67 11.87 -14.96
C GLY A 159 6.56 12.34 -16.08
N SER A 160 7.06 11.40 -16.89
CA SER A 160 8.06 11.71 -17.91
C SER A 160 7.49 12.22 -19.23
N GLN A 161 6.19 12.03 -19.51
CA GLN A 161 5.60 12.36 -20.79
C GLN A 161 4.32 13.21 -20.66
N LEU A 162 3.31 12.77 -19.89
CA LEU A 162 2.06 13.50 -19.77
C LEU A 162 2.27 14.88 -19.08
N PHE A 163 2.93 14.92 -17.95
CA PHE A 163 3.16 16.17 -17.23
C PHE A 163 3.94 17.21 -18.05
N PRO A 164 5.05 16.87 -18.70
CA PRO A 164 5.71 17.79 -19.62
C PRO A 164 4.82 18.30 -20.76
N SER A 165 3.93 17.47 -21.31
CA SER A 165 3.00 17.91 -22.37
C SER A 165 1.99 18.92 -21.84
N LEU A 166 1.39 18.67 -20.65
CA LEU A 166 0.46 19.60 -20.03
C LEU A 166 1.11 20.96 -19.72
N VAL A 167 2.35 20.97 -19.27
CA VAL A 167 3.13 22.19 -19.02
C VAL A 167 3.45 22.90 -20.33
N ALA A 168 3.90 22.19 -21.35
CA ALA A 168 4.25 22.78 -22.66
C ALA A 168 3.05 23.44 -23.36
N GLU A 169 1.85 22.87 -23.17
CA GLU A 169 0.59 23.46 -23.67
C GLU A 169 0.06 24.59 -22.79
N GLY A 170 0.70 24.88 -21.66
CA GLY A 170 0.29 25.93 -20.73
C GLY A 170 -1.02 25.67 -20.00
N LEU A 171 -1.45 24.41 -19.96
CA LEU A 171 -2.72 23.99 -19.35
C LEU A 171 -2.78 24.25 -17.84
N PRO A 172 -3.97 24.35 -17.25
CA PRO A 172 -4.15 24.55 -15.80
C PRO A 172 -3.80 23.28 -15.01
N PHE A 173 -2.51 23.04 -14.85
CA PHE A 173 -1.94 21.94 -14.09
C PHE A 173 -1.30 22.46 -12.81
N TYR A 174 -1.75 21.94 -11.63
CA TYR A 174 -1.36 22.46 -10.33
C TYR A 174 -0.76 21.41 -9.42
N ALA A 175 0.24 21.81 -8.63
CA ALA A 175 0.74 21.07 -7.48
C ALA A 175 -0.07 21.44 -6.24
N GLN A 176 -0.43 20.43 -5.46
CA GLN A 176 -1.07 20.59 -4.15
C GLN A 176 -0.12 20.09 -3.07
N SER A 177 0.65 21.00 -2.46
CA SER A 177 1.52 20.65 -1.34
C SER A 177 0.68 20.44 -0.09
N ARG A 178 0.75 19.24 0.48
CA ARG A 178 -0.05 18.82 1.64
C ARG A 178 0.82 18.11 2.66
N PHE A 179 0.40 18.15 3.91
CA PHE A 179 1.03 17.40 4.99
C PHE A 179 0.13 16.22 5.36
N PHE A 180 0.61 15.00 5.11
CA PHE A 180 -0.08 13.74 5.41
C PHE A 180 0.93 12.60 5.49
N ASN A 181 0.52 11.46 6.03
CA ASN A 181 1.34 10.26 5.96
C ASN A 181 1.29 9.69 4.55
N TRP A 182 2.45 9.63 3.91
CA TRP A 182 2.65 8.94 2.64
C TRP A 182 3.76 7.92 2.81
N ILE A 183 3.41 6.65 2.79
CA ILE A 183 4.31 5.55 3.11
C ILE A 183 4.27 4.56 1.95
N ASP A 184 5.30 4.60 1.15
CA ASP A 184 5.54 3.64 0.07
C ASP A 184 5.93 2.28 0.65
N ILE A 185 5.28 1.19 0.19
CA ILE A 185 5.48 -0.18 0.68
C ILE A 185 6.24 -0.97 -0.39
N GLY A 186 7.47 -0.54 -0.70
CA GLY A 186 8.31 -1.15 -1.72
C GLY A 186 9.16 -2.34 -1.23
N ARG A 187 9.30 -2.52 0.09
CA ARG A 187 10.16 -3.54 0.69
C ARG A 187 9.46 -4.22 1.86
N VAL A 188 9.93 -5.42 2.23
CA VAL A 188 9.46 -6.15 3.42
C VAL A 188 9.66 -5.34 4.70
N SER A 189 10.79 -4.63 4.82
CA SER A 189 11.07 -3.72 5.93
C SER A 189 10.06 -2.58 6.04
N ASP A 190 9.61 -2.05 4.90
CA ASP A 190 8.62 -0.96 4.85
C ASP A 190 7.26 -1.49 5.31
N TYR A 191 6.83 -2.66 4.81
CA TYR A 191 5.61 -3.34 5.25
C TYR A 191 5.61 -3.59 6.78
N TRP A 192 6.72 -4.14 7.32
CA TRP A 192 6.85 -4.34 8.76
C TRP A 192 6.74 -3.02 9.53
N SER A 193 7.47 -2.00 9.10
CA SER A 193 7.49 -0.67 9.72
C SER A 193 6.12 0.01 9.69
N VAL A 194 5.44 -0.05 8.56
CA VAL A 194 4.09 0.52 8.37
C VAL A 194 3.11 -0.10 9.34
N LEU A 195 3.09 -1.43 9.45
CA LEU A 195 2.15 -2.10 10.35
C LEU A 195 2.44 -1.77 11.83
N GLN A 196 3.72 -1.59 12.21
CA GLN A 196 4.08 -1.09 13.53
C GLN A 196 3.49 0.31 13.81
N ARG A 197 3.52 1.20 12.81
CA ARG A 197 2.94 2.54 12.91
C ARG A 197 1.42 2.52 12.99
N VAL A 198 0.77 1.68 12.19
CA VAL A 198 -0.69 1.49 12.23
C VAL A 198 -1.13 1.00 13.60
N LEU A 199 -0.46 0.00 14.17
CA LEU A 199 -0.77 -0.53 15.51
C LEU A 199 -0.59 0.51 16.62
N ARG A 200 0.34 1.46 16.48
CA ARG A 200 0.53 2.59 17.41
C ARG A 200 -0.45 3.74 17.19
N SER A 201 -1.33 3.64 16.19
CA SER A 201 -2.22 4.73 15.76
C SER A 201 -1.47 5.97 15.26
N ASP A 202 -0.28 5.79 14.70
CA ASP A 202 0.53 6.86 14.13
C ASP A 202 0.08 7.25 12.70
N VAL A 203 -0.89 6.53 12.13
CA VAL A 203 -1.49 6.82 10.83
C VAL A 203 -2.95 7.17 11.05
N ALA A 204 -3.31 8.41 10.72
CA ALA A 204 -4.67 8.89 10.90
C ALA A 204 -5.66 8.12 10.00
N GLN A 205 -6.94 8.11 10.39
CA GLN A 205 -8.06 7.50 9.66
C GLN A 205 -7.98 5.97 9.44
N VAL A 206 -6.88 5.30 9.79
CA VAL A 206 -6.80 3.84 9.77
C VAL A 206 -7.54 3.28 10.99
N LYS A 207 -8.60 2.55 10.75
CA LYS A 207 -9.38 1.89 11.81
C LYS A 207 -8.82 0.49 12.05
N MET A 208 -8.49 0.19 13.30
CA MET A 208 -8.12 -1.17 13.70
C MET A 208 -9.32 -2.10 13.51
N PRO A 209 -9.14 -3.25 12.86
CA PRO A 209 -10.21 -4.24 12.75
C PRO A 209 -10.51 -4.88 14.11
N GLY A 210 -11.70 -5.49 14.22
CA GLY A 210 -12.12 -6.16 15.45
C GLY A 210 -12.62 -5.19 16.53
N ARG A 211 -12.61 -5.67 17.77
CA ARG A 211 -13.04 -4.92 18.95
C ARG A 211 -11.89 -4.72 19.91
N GLU A 212 -11.70 -3.53 20.42
CA GLU A 212 -10.78 -3.27 21.51
C GLU A 212 -11.36 -3.83 22.81
N ILE A 213 -10.67 -4.78 23.43
CA ILE A 213 -11.12 -5.47 24.64
C ILE A 213 -10.36 -5.01 25.90
N LYS A 214 -9.14 -4.53 25.72
CA LYS A 214 -8.31 -3.83 26.71
C LYS A 214 -7.55 -2.73 25.98
N PRO A 215 -7.09 -1.67 26.66
CA PRO A 215 -6.34 -0.59 26.03
C PRO A 215 -5.20 -1.11 25.17
N GLY A 216 -5.24 -0.81 23.86
CA GLY A 216 -4.25 -1.26 22.89
C GLY A 216 -4.30 -2.75 22.53
N ILE A 217 -5.37 -3.49 22.88
CA ILE A 217 -5.54 -4.89 22.50
C ILE A 217 -6.87 -5.08 21.77
N TRP A 218 -6.79 -5.35 20.46
CA TRP A 218 -7.94 -5.61 19.60
C TRP A 218 -8.07 -7.09 19.29
N THR A 219 -9.30 -7.61 19.28
CA THR A 219 -9.57 -9.00 18.88
C THR A 219 -10.66 -9.09 17.84
N GLY A 220 -10.51 -10.05 16.93
CA GLY A 220 -11.61 -10.57 16.12
C GLY A 220 -12.56 -11.45 16.91
N ILE A 221 -13.43 -12.17 16.20
CA ILE A 221 -14.41 -13.08 16.77
C ILE A 221 -13.86 -14.50 16.92
N ASN A 222 -14.50 -15.32 17.76
CA ASN A 222 -14.16 -16.76 17.95
C ASN A 222 -12.71 -17.03 18.36
N THR A 223 -12.09 -16.13 19.11
CA THR A 223 -10.75 -16.34 19.67
C THR A 223 -10.81 -17.27 20.89
N ARG A 224 -9.81 -18.13 21.05
CA ARG A 224 -9.59 -18.98 22.21
C ARG A 224 -8.29 -18.58 22.89
N ILE A 225 -8.39 -17.84 23.96
CA ILE A 225 -7.25 -17.24 24.65
C ILE A 225 -7.34 -17.57 26.15
N ALA A 226 -6.31 -18.18 26.70
CA ALA A 226 -6.19 -18.46 28.12
C ALA A 226 -5.79 -17.20 28.90
N TRP A 227 -6.68 -16.21 28.97
CA TRP A 227 -6.42 -14.82 29.45
C TRP A 227 -5.70 -14.72 30.80
N ASP A 228 -5.93 -15.67 31.68
CA ASP A 228 -5.32 -15.67 33.02
C ASP A 228 -3.92 -16.32 33.04
N GLU A 229 -3.52 -16.93 31.91
CA GLU A 229 -2.28 -17.69 31.79
C GLU A 229 -1.37 -17.19 30.65
N VAL A 230 -1.72 -16.06 30.03
CA VAL A 230 -0.96 -15.44 28.92
C VAL A 230 -0.58 -14.01 29.27
N ASP A 231 0.60 -13.59 28.82
CA ASP A 231 1.06 -12.20 28.94
C ASP A 231 0.91 -11.50 27.58
N ILE A 232 0.00 -10.49 27.51
CA ILE A 232 -0.22 -9.72 26.29
C ILE A 232 -0.06 -8.24 26.58
N GLN A 233 0.97 -7.64 25.99
CA GLN A 233 1.34 -6.24 26.14
C GLN A 233 1.11 -5.52 24.80
N GLY A 234 0.15 -4.56 24.78
CA GLY A 234 -0.22 -3.81 23.58
C GLY A 234 0.86 -2.84 23.05
N PRO A 235 0.64 -2.30 21.84
CA PRO A 235 -0.51 -2.52 20.98
C PRO A 235 -0.46 -3.87 20.25
N VAL A 236 -1.58 -4.60 20.25
CA VAL A 236 -1.67 -5.94 19.64
C VAL A 236 -3.02 -6.11 18.95
N TYR A 237 -3.00 -6.57 17.70
CA TYR A 237 -4.20 -7.09 17.04
C TYR A 237 -4.18 -8.62 17.01
N ILE A 238 -5.29 -9.23 17.40
CA ILE A 238 -5.50 -10.68 17.40
C ILE A 238 -6.69 -10.99 16.48
N GLY A 239 -6.42 -11.63 15.36
CA GLY A 239 -7.42 -11.97 14.34
C GLY A 239 -8.49 -12.96 14.82
N SER A 240 -9.55 -13.10 14.03
CA SER A 240 -10.62 -14.05 14.30
C SER A 240 -10.11 -15.49 14.29
N GLY A 241 -10.67 -16.34 15.17
CA GLY A 241 -10.34 -17.76 15.22
C GLY A 241 -8.93 -18.07 15.77
N VAL A 242 -8.21 -17.08 16.28
CA VAL A 242 -6.88 -17.30 16.87
C VAL A 242 -6.99 -18.10 18.17
N CYS A 243 -6.03 -19.02 18.33
CA CYS A 243 -5.86 -19.82 19.55
C CYS A 243 -4.53 -19.47 20.23
N ILE A 244 -4.56 -19.06 21.51
CA ILE A 244 -3.38 -18.77 22.31
C ILE A 244 -3.40 -19.67 23.55
N GLU A 245 -2.43 -20.58 23.60
CA GLU A 245 -2.31 -21.57 24.67
C GLU A 245 -1.65 -20.96 25.92
N PRO A 246 -1.80 -21.62 27.10
CA PRO A 246 -1.20 -21.19 28.36
C PRO A 246 0.32 -20.94 28.28
N GLY A 247 0.80 -19.95 29.01
CA GLY A 247 2.21 -19.56 29.07
C GLY A 247 2.73 -18.80 27.84
N ALA A 248 1.90 -18.59 26.81
CA ALA A 248 2.30 -17.80 25.66
C ALA A 248 2.40 -16.30 26.03
N SER A 249 3.29 -15.58 25.33
CA SER A 249 3.51 -14.14 25.52
C SER A 249 3.48 -13.41 24.18
N ILE A 250 2.81 -12.25 24.15
CA ILE A 250 2.79 -11.35 22.99
C ILE A 250 3.19 -9.96 23.45
N VAL A 251 4.25 -9.41 22.87
CA VAL A 251 4.71 -8.05 23.14
C VAL A 251 4.59 -7.22 21.89
N GLY A 252 3.73 -6.21 21.95
CA GLY A 252 3.46 -5.31 20.84
C GLY A 252 4.60 -4.37 20.46
N PRO A 253 4.46 -3.68 19.33
CA PRO A 253 3.37 -3.79 18.38
C PRO A 253 3.38 -5.13 17.63
N ALA A 254 2.30 -5.90 17.70
CA ALA A 254 2.22 -7.21 17.06
C ALA A 254 0.86 -7.45 16.38
N TRP A 255 0.91 -8.13 15.24
CA TRP A 255 -0.27 -8.52 14.49
C TRP A 255 -0.35 -10.04 14.40
N ILE A 256 -1.43 -10.60 14.91
CA ILE A 256 -1.69 -12.04 14.82
C ILE A 256 -2.83 -12.28 13.84
N GLY A 257 -2.50 -12.78 12.65
CA GLY A 257 -3.44 -13.06 11.57
C GLY A 257 -4.51 -14.08 11.99
N HIS A 258 -5.67 -14.03 11.34
CA HIS A 258 -6.79 -14.91 11.69
C HIS A 258 -6.44 -16.39 11.56
N GLY A 259 -7.08 -17.24 12.37
CA GLY A 259 -6.85 -18.67 12.36
C GLY A 259 -5.48 -19.13 12.85
N SER A 260 -4.63 -18.22 13.33
CA SER A 260 -3.30 -18.55 13.83
C SER A 260 -3.34 -19.22 15.19
N THR A 261 -2.29 -19.97 15.52
CA THR A 261 -2.14 -20.67 16.80
C THR A 261 -0.78 -20.40 17.43
N LEU A 262 -0.78 -19.91 18.66
CA LEU A 262 0.40 -19.83 19.51
C LEU A 262 0.34 -20.98 20.52
N ARG A 263 1.30 -21.90 20.42
CA ARG A 263 1.40 -23.04 21.33
C ARG A 263 1.96 -22.62 22.70
N ALA A 264 1.82 -23.50 23.68
CA ALA A 264 2.24 -23.25 25.06
C ALA A 264 3.67 -22.68 25.17
N GLY A 265 3.82 -21.60 25.90
CA GLY A 265 5.10 -20.91 26.08
C GLY A 265 5.64 -20.17 24.85
N ALA A 266 4.91 -20.13 23.74
CA ALA A 266 5.34 -19.38 22.56
C ALA A 266 5.42 -17.89 22.84
N THR A 267 6.43 -17.21 22.29
CA THR A 267 6.62 -15.77 22.42
C THR A 267 6.64 -15.09 21.05
N VAL A 268 5.85 -14.04 20.90
CA VAL A 268 5.80 -13.20 19.70
C VAL A 268 6.04 -11.76 20.11
N ARG A 269 7.12 -11.16 19.60
CA ARG A 269 7.51 -9.78 19.92
C ARG A 269 7.64 -8.95 18.66
N ARG A 270 6.97 -7.81 18.61
CA ARG A 270 7.04 -6.83 17.50
C ARG A 270 7.00 -7.48 16.11
N SER A 271 6.19 -8.53 15.98
CA SER A 271 6.15 -9.41 14.79
C SER A 271 4.75 -9.43 14.17
N ILE A 272 4.72 -9.80 12.91
CA ILE A 272 3.52 -9.93 12.10
C ILE A 272 3.36 -11.41 11.77
N LEU A 273 2.30 -12.02 12.25
CA LEU A 273 1.90 -13.36 11.82
C LEU A 273 0.79 -13.22 10.78
N PHE A 274 1.02 -13.78 9.60
CA PHE A 274 -0.03 -13.92 8.59
C PHE A 274 -1.06 -14.98 9.01
N GLU A 275 -2.13 -15.06 8.25
CA GLU A 275 -3.25 -15.95 8.52
C GLU A 275 -2.79 -17.41 8.61
N TYR A 276 -3.44 -18.16 9.50
CA TYR A 276 -3.20 -19.59 9.71
C TYR A 276 -1.76 -19.96 10.08
N THR A 277 -1.01 -19.03 10.65
CA THR A 277 0.35 -19.30 11.11
C THR A 277 0.32 -20.01 12.48
N ARG A 278 1.05 -21.11 12.62
CA ARG A 278 1.25 -21.80 13.89
C ARG A 278 2.67 -21.57 14.42
N ILE A 279 2.78 -21.04 15.62
CA ILE A 279 4.05 -20.94 16.35
C ILE A 279 4.18 -22.13 17.29
N GLY A 280 5.31 -22.85 17.21
CA GLY A 280 5.60 -24.02 18.03
C GLY A 280 5.76 -23.67 19.51
N ALA A 281 5.61 -24.70 20.38
CA ALA A 281 5.74 -24.53 21.82
C ALA A 281 7.15 -24.01 22.20
N ASN A 282 7.21 -23.04 23.12
CA ASN A 282 8.43 -22.39 23.60
C ASN A 282 9.29 -21.72 22.54
N MET A 283 8.73 -21.46 21.34
CA MET A 283 9.44 -20.73 20.28
C MET A 283 9.30 -19.22 20.47
N CYS A 284 10.34 -18.49 20.08
CA CYS A 284 10.36 -17.03 20.13
C CYS A 284 10.56 -16.45 18.73
N PHE A 285 9.64 -15.58 18.30
CA PHE A 285 9.73 -14.81 17.08
C PHE A 285 9.74 -13.31 17.42
N GLU A 286 10.80 -12.63 17.02
CA GLU A 286 11.02 -11.21 17.33
C GLU A 286 11.44 -10.46 16.07
N ASP A 287 10.78 -9.30 15.82
CA ASP A 287 11.00 -8.44 14.65
C ASP A 287 10.89 -9.18 13.31
N MET A 288 9.89 -10.06 13.18
CA MET A 288 9.70 -10.93 12.03
C MET A 288 8.31 -10.79 11.39
N ILE A 289 8.25 -11.10 10.11
CA ILE A 289 7.01 -11.42 9.41
C ILE A 289 6.99 -12.92 9.19
N VAL A 290 5.94 -13.59 9.65
CA VAL A 290 5.84 -15.05 9.65
C VAL A 290 4.57 -15.47 8.91
N SER A 291 4.73 -16.28 7.87
CA SER A 291 3.66 -16.99 7.17
C SER A 291 3.70 -18.47 7.51
N PRO A 292 2.70 -19.27 7.11
CA PRO A 292 2.76 -20.73 7.28
C PRO A 292 4.01 -21.38 6.65
N ASP A 293 4.50 -20.85 5.54
CA ASP A 293 5.52 -21.49 4.71
C ASP A 293 6.92 -20.91 4.90
N TYR A 294 7.02 -19.63 5.22
CA TYR A 294 8.29 -18.91 5.36
C TYR A 294 8.21 -17.82 6.41
N CYS A 295 9.33 -17.40 6.94
CA CYS A 295 9.43 -16.18 7.73
C CYS A 295 10.56 -15.29 7.23
N VAL A 296 10.40 -13.98 7.46
CA VAL A 296 11.34 -12.95 6.99
C VAL A 296 11.66 -12.05 8.15
N ASP A 297 12.95 -11.78 8.40
CA ASP A 297 13.36 -10.79 9.37
C ASP A 297 13.19 -9.35 8.83
N ARG A 298 13.32 -8.37 9.71
CA ARG A 298 13.21 -6.96 9.32
C ARG A 298 14.22 -6.47 8.28
N LEU A 299 15.30 -7.25 8.06
CA LEU A 299 16.33 -6.94 7.06
C LEU A 299 16.05 -7.61 5.71
N GLY A 300 14.99 -8.41 5.62
CA GLY A 300 14.59 -9.13 4.40
C GLY A 300 15.22 -10.50 4.24
N LYS A 301 15.94 -11.02 5.26
CA LYS A 301 16.45 -12.39 5.22
C LYS A 301 15.31 -13.37 5.41
N THR A 302 15.13 -14.26 4.45
CA THR A 302 14.06 -15.26 4.42
C THR A 302 14.54 -16.61 4.95
N PHE A 303 13.69 -17.27 5.73
CA PHE A 303 13.86 -18.62 6.25
C PHE A 303 12.67 -19.46 5.80
N TYR A 304 12.91 -20.68 5.35
CA TYR A 304 11.86 -21.60 4.91
C TYR A 304 11.62 -22.70 5.93
N GLN A 305 10.39 -23.21 5.97
CA GLN A 305 10.06 -24.34 6.81
C GLN A 305 10.88 -25.56 6.38
N GLY A 306 11.54 -26.23 7.35
CA GLY A 306 12.39 -27.41 7.07
C GLY A 306 13.86 -27.08 6.78
N ASP A 307 14.27 -25.83 6.81
CA ASP A 307 15.68 -25.46 6.81
C ASP A 307 16.35 -26.02 8.06
N GLU A 308 17.34 -26.93 7.89
CA GLU A 308 18.07 -27.59 9.00
C GLU A 308 18.80 -26.58 9.91
N THR A 309 19.03 -25.36 9.42
CA THR A 309 19.66 -24.26 10.14
C THR A 309 18.67 -23.42 10.97
N ALA A 310 17.35 -23.62 10.79
CA ALA A 310 16.34 -22.90 11.53
C ALA A 310 15.95 -23.67 12.79
N GLU A 311 16.43 -23.22 13.95
CA GLU A 311 15.97 -23.71 15.26
C GLU A 311 14.49 -23.37 15.54
N LEU A 312 13.88 -22.58 14.66
CA LEU A 312 12.51 -22.10 14.76
C LEU A 312 11.51 -23.15 14.25
N ARG A 313 10.50 -23.44 15.04
CA ARG A 313 9.39 -24.35 14.67
C ARG A 313 8.10 -23.55 14.50
N TRP A 314 7.69 -23.44 13.27
CA TRP A 314 6.41 -22.84 12.88
C TRP A 314 5.79 -23.63 11.72
N GLY A 315 4.60 -23.26 11.27
CA GLY A 315 3.97 -23.87 10.11
C GLY A 315 2.51 -23.46 9.94
N ASP A 316 1.78 -24.25 9.17
CA ASP A 316 0.35 -24.06 8.96
C ASP A 316 -0.46 -24.54 10.19
N ALA A 317 -1.40 -23.70 10.63
CA ALA A 317 -2.28 -24.02 11.76
C ALA A 317 -3.42 -24.96 11.38
N ARG A 318 -3.63 -25.20 10.09
CA ARG A 318 -4.68 -26.10 9.56
C ARG A 318 -4.20 -27.54 9.36
N GLY A 319 -2.90 -27.79 9.42
CA GLY A 319 -2.26 -29.10 9.21
C GLY A 319 -1.73 -29.75 10.46
#